data_7dd295420f34262a9bc285549d46a053
#
_entry.id   7dd295420f34262a9bc285549d46a053
#
_cell.length_a   1.000
_cell.length_b   1.000
_cell.length_c   1.000
_cell.angle_alpha   90.00
_cell.angle_beta   90.00
_cell.angle_gamma   90.00
#
_symmetry.space_group_name_H-M   'P 1'
#
loop_
_entity.id
_entity.type
_entity.pdbx_description
1 polymer ?
#
loop_
_entity_poly.entity_id
_entity_poly.type
_entity_poly.pdbx_seq_one_letter_code
_entity_poly.pdbx_strand_id
1 'polypeptide(L)'
;LKGPNYWSVRRNKLIQMKLDLEELEQSPTNKIPGFRERLEKQFPTMIEHRCSEATRGGFFKRVEEGTWMGHVIEHIALELQTLAGMDVGFGRTRTPEGEKEGVYYVVFSYMEEDAGVYAAKASVAIAQALVDGKEYDLANDIYQLRVIREDTRLGPSTGCIVEEAAKRGIPYIRLNKQSLVQLGYGVNQKRIRATIASTTSNIAVDIACDKEETKLLLEAAEIPVPR
;
A
#
# COMPACT_ATOMS: atom_id res chain seq x y z
N LEU A 1 6.03 5.91 -8.26
CA LEU A 1 7.47 5.88 -8.00
C LEU A 1 7.87 4.53 -7.45
N LYS A 2 8.88 3.90 -8.02
CA LYS A 2 9.46 2.63 -7.57
C LYS A 2 10.96 2.82 -7.38
N GLY A 3 11.50 2.41 -6.23
CA GLY A 3 12.92 2.52 -5.92
C GLY A 3 13.31 3.82 -5.19
N PRO A 4 14.61 4.15 -5.17
CA PRO A 4 15.13 5.33 -4.49
C PRO A 4 14.47 6.62 -4.98
N ASN A 5 14.10 7.49 -4.07
CA ASN A 5 13.44 8.75 -4.39
C ASN A 5 13.76 9.81 -3.32
N TYR A 6 13.53 11.09 -3.63
CA TYR A 6 13.80 12.20 -2.73
C TYR A 6 12.71 12.44 -1.67
N TRP A 7 11.56 11.77 -1.78
CA TRP A 7 10.47 11.89 -0.80
C TRP A 7 10.75 11.13 0.48
N SER A 8 11.37 9.95 0.35
CA SER A 8 11.69 9.11 1.50
C SER A 8 12.87 8.20 1.22
N VAL A 9 13.86 8.20 2.11
CA VAL A 9 15.01 7.26 2.05
C VAL A 9 14.63 5.82 2.40
N ARG A 10 13.49 5.61 3.05
CA ARG A 10 13.05 4.28 3.53
C ARG A 10 11.92 3.68 2.71
N ARG A 11 11.15 4.50 1.98
CA ARG A 11 9.96 4.07 1.25
C ARG A 11 10.19 4.15 -0.25
N ASN A 12 10.21 3.00 -0.89
CA ASN A 12 10.53 2.85 -2.31
C ASN A 12 9.31 2.60 -3.20
N LYS A 13 8.10 2.52 -2.59
CA LYS A 13 6.83 2.32 -3.29
C LYS A 13 5.91 3.48 -2.93
N LEU A 14 5.83 4.48 -3.80
CA LEU A 14 5.06 5.69 -3.59
C LEU A 14 4.20 6.01 -4.82
N ILE A 15 2.94 6.37 -4.59
CA ILE A 15 2.14 7.10 -5.56
C ILE A 15 2.52 8.58 -5.43
N GLN A 16 2.71 9.24 -6.55
CA GLN A 16 2.82 10.70 -6.64
C GLN A 16 1.70 11.19 -7.53
N MET A 17 0.82 11.98 -6.99
CA MET A 17 -0.29 12.62 -7.69
C MET A 17 -0.02 14.12 -7.76
N LYS A 18 -0.16 14.71 -8.95
CA LYS A 18 -0.21 16.17 -9.12
C LYS A 18 -1.68 16.57 -9.04
N LEU A 19 -1.99 17.44 -8.11
CA LEU A 19 -3.33 17.91 -7.80
C LEU A 19 -3.39 19.42 -7.98
N ASP A 20 -4.39 19.90 -8.68
CA ASP A 20 -4.75 21.32 -8.77
C ASP A 20 -6.04 21.52 -7.96
N LEU A 21 -5.99 22.33 -6.93
CA LEU A 21 -7.13 22.61 -6.06
C LEU A 21 -8.10 23.62 -6.66
N GLU A 22 -7.67 24.34 -7.70
CA GLU A 22 -8.49 25.35 -8.32
C GLU A 22 -9.09 26.33 -7.29
N GLU A 23 -10.41 26.51 -7.27
CA GLU A 23 -11.10 27.40 -6.33
C GLU A 23 -11.00 26.97 -4.86
N LEU A 24 -10.75 25.66 -4.59
CA LEU A 24 -10.58 25.16 -3.23
C LEU A 24 -9.29 25.63 -2.56
N GLU A 25 -8.33 26.18 -3.30
CA GLU A 25 -7.13 26.78 -2.71
C GLU A 25 -7.48 27.92 -1.75
N GLN A 26 -8.55 28.68 -2.00
CA GLN A 26 -9.00 29.76 -1.15
C GLN A 26 -9.88 29.30 0.03
N SER A 27 -10.15 28.00 0.11
CA SER A 27 -11.08 27.39 1.06
C SER A 27 -10.42 26.27 1.87
N PRO A 28 -9.51 26.61 2.82
CA PRO A 28 -9.00 25.61 3.75
C PRO A 28 -10.13 24.99 4.58
N THR A 29 -9.89 23.80 5.13
CA THR A 29 -10.93 22.95 5.75
C THR A 29 -11.79 23.66 6.80
N ASN A 30 -11.22 24.58 7.56
CA ASN A 30 -11.94 25.35 8.59
C ASN A 30 -12.89 26.42 8.02
N LYS A 31 -12.79 26.74 6.73
CA LYS A 31 -13.73 27.63 6.03
C LYS A 31 -14.88 26.88 5.36
N ILE A 32 -14.85 25.56 5.32
CA ILE A 32 -15.89 24.73 4.73
C ILE A 32 -16.87 24.27 5.83
N PRO A 33 -18.11 24.80 5.89
CA PRO A 33 -19.04 24.49 6.96
C PRO A 33 -19.33 22.99 7.10
N GLY A 34 -19.19 22.45 8.31
CA GLY A 34 -19.49 21.05 8.62
C GLY A 34 -18.54 20.01 7.99
N PHE A 35 -17.41 20.44 7.42
CA PHE A 35 -16.47 19.54 6.75
C PHE A 35 -15.85 18.54 7.73
N ARG A 36 -15.38 19.03 8.89
CA ARG A 36 -14.76 18.17 9.91
C ARG A 36 -15.70 17.07 10.38
N GLU A 37 -16.95 17.43 10.66
CA GLU A 37 -17.99 16.49 11.15
C GLU A 37 -18.30 15.42 10.09
N ARG A 38 -18.44 15.82 8.82
CA ARG A 38 -18.66 14.90 7.71
C ARG A 38 -17.48 13.94 7.52
N LEU A 39 -16.25 14.46 7.60
CA LEU A 39 -15.03 13.65 7.48
C LEU A 39 -14.93 12.64 8.63
N GLU A 40 -15.16 13.06 9.88
CA GLU A 40 -15.14 12.18 11.04
C GLU A 40 -16.24 11.12 10.99
N LYS A 41 -17.45 11.48 10.53
CA LYS A 41 -18.55 10.53 10.30
C LYS A 41 -18.18 9.49 9.24
N GLN A 42 -17.53 9.91 8.15
CA GLN A 42 -17.14 9.03 7.03
C GLN A 42 -15.97 8.13 7.40
N PHE A 43 -15.00 8.66 8.15
CA PHE A 43 -13.76 8.00 8.52
C PHE A 43 -13.46 8.11 10.03
N PRO A 44 -14.25 7.47 10.89
CA PRO A 44 -14.03 7.55 12.34
C PRO A 44 -12.67 6.99 12.78
N THR A 45 -12.11 6.05 12.03
CA THR A 45 -10.80 5.43 12.26
C THR A 45 -9.62 6.38 12.04
N MET A 46 -9.80 7.49 11.31
CA MET A 46 -8.76 8.53 11.15
C MET A 46 -8.41 9.25 12.45
N ILE A 47 -9.13 9.00 13.55
CA ILE A 47 -8.71 9.42 14.90
C ILE A 47 -7.33 8.87 15.29
N GLU A 48 -6.90 7.76 14.69
CA GLU A 48 -5.58 7.18 14.91
C GLU A 48 -4.47 7.88 14.09
N HIS A 49 -4.83 8.75 13.16
CA HIS A 49 -3.86 9.53 12.37
C HIS A 49 -3.27 10.64 13.22
N ARG A 50 -1.98 10.52 13.51
CA ARG A 50 -1.27 11.45 14.40
C ARG A 50 -0.82 12.72 13.69
N CYS A 51 -0.62 12.65 12.36
CA CYS A 51 -0.13 13.77 11.55
C CYS A 51 1.14 14.41 12.14
N SER A 52 1.36 15.70 11.89
CA SER A 52 2.45 16.49 12.46
C SER A 52 2.35 16.71 13.96
N GLU A 53 1.17 16.56 14.54
CA GLU A 53 0.90 16.72 15.97
C GLU A 53 1.48 15.56 16.83
N ALA A 54 1.81 14.43 16.20
CA ALA A 54 2.31 13.20 16.83
C ALA A 54 1.39 12.62 17.92
N THR A 55 0.17 13.13 18.07
CA THR A 55 -0.83 12.70 19.06
C THR A 55 -2.03 12.07 18.38
N ARG A 56 -2.75 11.20 19.08
CA ARG A 56 -4.01 10.64 18.63
C ARG A 56 -5.01 11.77 18.33
N GLY A 57 -5.66 11.71 17.17
CA GLY A 57 -6.56 12.77 16.72
C GLY A 57 -5.87 14.01 16.14
N GLY A 58 -4.55 14.01 16.03
CA GLY A 58 -3.78 15.13 15.51
C GLY A 58 -4.19 15.56 14.10
N PHE A 59 -4.63 14.61 13.27
CA PHE A 59 -5.16 14.93 11.95
C PHE A 59 -6.46 15.72 12.02
N PHE A 60 -7.45 15.31 12.83
CA PHE A 60 -8.69 16.05 13.00
C PHE A 60 -8.49 17.45 13.59
N LYS A 61 -7.53 17.58 14.52
CA LYS A 61 -7.12 18.89 15.02
C LYS A 61 -6.61 19.80 13.89
N ARG A 62 -5.73 19.27 13.02
CA ARG A 62 -5.26 20.01 11.83
C ARG A 62 -6.38 20.40 10.88
N VAL A 63 -7.38 19.53 10.68
CA VAL A 63 -8.57 19.83 9.87
C VAL A 63 -9.40 20.96 10.50
N GLU A 64 -9.54 20.98 11.82
CA GLU A 64 -10.27 22.01 12.57
C GLU A 64 -9.55 23.37 12.57
N GLU A 65 -8.24 23.38 12.74
CA GLU A 65 -7.40 24.58 12.66
C GLU A 65 -7.32 25.15 11.24
N GLY A 66 -7.49 24.33 10.24
CA GLY A 66 -7.44 24.68 8.83
C GLY A 66 -6.24 24.07 8.12
N THR A 67 -6.53 23.25 7.11
CA THR A 67 -5.53 22.69 6.21
C THR A 67 -6.05 22.64 4.77
N TRP A 68 -5.14 22.52 3.80
CA TRP A 68 -5.54 22.43 2.40
C TRP A 68 -6.00 21.02 2.01
N MET A 69 -6.85 20.96 1.01
CA MET A 69 -7.49 19.71 0.58
C MET A 69 -6.49 18.64 0.12
N GLY A 70 -5.34 19.04 -0.42
CA GLY A 70 -4.27 18.11 -0.78
C GLY A 70 -3.79 17.24 0.38
N HIS A 71 -3.67 17.83 1.59
CA HIS A 71 -3.31 17.10 2.80
C HIS A 71 -4.45 16.16 3.26
N VAL A 72 -5.70 16.57 3.12
CA VAL A 72 -6.85 15.70 3.43
C VAL A 72 -6.90 14.51 2.48
N ILE A 73 -6.73 14.75 1.18
CA ILE A 73 -6.70 13.70 0.15
C ILE A 73 -5.57 12.69 0.41
N GLU A 74 -4.39 13.14 0.85
CA GLU A 74 -3.29 12.27 1.28
C GLU A 74 -3.74 11.29 2.37
N HIS A 75 -4.35 11.83 3.43
CA HIS A 75 -4.83 11.03 4.55
C HIS A 75 -5.97 10.08 4.17
N ILE A 76 -6.90 10.52 3.33
CA ILE A 76 -7.99 9.66 2.80
C ILE A 76 -7.39 8.51 1.97
N ALA A 77 -6.41 8.77 1.12
CA ALA A 77 -5.78 7.74 0.28
C ALA A 77 -5.04 6.67 1.11
N LEU A 78 -4.43 7.06 2.22
CA LEU A 78 -3.82 6.13 3.19
C LEU A 78 -4.90 5.33 3.92
N GLU A 79 -5.94 6.00 4.42
CA GLU A 79 -7.01 5.36 5.18
C GLU A 79 -7.78 4.34 4.36
N LEU A 80 -8.10 4.64 3.09
CA LEU A 80 -8.75 3.71 2.18
C LEU A 80 -7.97 2.40 2.04
N GLN A 81 -6.65 2.48 1.88
CA GLN A 81 -5.79 1.31 1.80
C GLN A 81 -5.75 0.55 3.13
N THR A 82 -5.68 1.26 4.26
CA THR A 82 -5.68 0.68 5.60
C THR A 82 -6.99 -0.07 5.89
N LEU A 83 -8.15 0.51 5.56
CA LEU A 83 -9.47 -0.12 5.69
C LEU A 83 -9.63 -1.34 4.78
N ALA A 84 -8.93 -1.38 3.67
CA ALA A 84 -8.84 -2.57 2.80
C ALA A 84 -7.82 -3.61 3.30
N GLY A 85 -7.16 -3.38 4.45
CA GLY A 85 -6.21 -4.31 5.07
C GLY A 85 -4.79 -4.24 4.51
N MET A 86 -4.37 -3.09 3.98
CA MET A 86 -3.01 -2.82 3.52
C MET A 86 -2.27 -1.96 4.54
N ASP A 87 -1.05 -2.36 4.94
CA ASP A 87 -0.23 -1.62 5.90
C ASP A 87 0.54 -0.49 5.18
N VAL A 88 -0.01 0.70 5.23
CA VAL A 88 0.56 1.93 4.66
C VAL A 88 0.52 3.04 5.71
N GLY A 89 1.47 3.97 5.68
CA GLY A 89 1.51 5.01 6.72
C GLY A 89 2.45 6.18 6.41
N PHE A 90 2.96 6.27 5.19
CA PHE A 90 3.78 7.41 4.78
C PHE A 90 3.02 8.28 3.79
N GLY A 91 2.90 9.56 4.11
CA GLY A 91 2.35 10.59 3.25
C GLY A 91 3.13 11.89 3.31
N ARG A 92 3.10 12.67 2.25
CA ARG A 92 3.67 14.02 2.13
C ARG A 92 2.91 14.81 1.08
N THR A 93 2.49 16.02 1.45
CA THR A 93 1.92 16.98 0.52
C THR A 93 2.82 18.21 0.48
N ARG A 94 3.21 18.65 -0.71
CA ARG A 94 4.08 19.82 -0.93
C ARG A 94 3.67 20.58 -2.17
N THR A 95 3.85 21.89 -2.13
CA THR A 95 3.81 22.76 -3.33
C THR A 95 5.08 22.52 -4.16
N PRO A 96 4.98 22.18 -5.45
CA PRO A 96 6.13 22.06 -6.33
C PRO A 96 6.72 23.44 -6.64
N GLU A 97 8.04 23.50 -6.75
CA GLU A 97 8.72 24.73 -7.17
C GLU A 97 8.34 25.11 -8.62
N GLY A 98 8.06 26.38 -8.87
CA GLY A 98 7.76 26.91 -10.21
C GLY A 98 6.34 26.64 -10.74
N GLU A 99 5.48 25.99 -9.95
CA GLU A 99 4.08 25.81 -10.31
C GLU A 99 3.20 26.99 -9.82
N LYS A 100 2.01 27.12 -10.38
CA LYS A 100 1.03 28.10 -9.90
C LYS A 100 0.54 27.76 -8.50
N GLU A 101 0.04 28.76 -7.79
CA GLU A 101 -0.68 28.58 -6.53
C GLU A 101 -1.86 27.60 -6.71
N GLY A 102 -2.12 26.77 -5.71
CA GLY A 102 -3.16 25.71 -5.74
C GLY A 102 -2.70 24.38 -6.31
N VAL A 103 -1.49 24.28 -6.86
CA VAL A 103 -0.94 23.01 -7.34
C VAL A 103 -0.09 22.36 -6.29
N TYR A 104 -0.37 21.06 -6.03
CA TYR A 104 0.30 20.26 -5.02
C TYR A 104 0.78 18.92 -5.59
N TYR A 105 1.91 18.44 -5.07
CA TYR A 105 2.26 17.02 -5.13
C TYR A 105 1.80 16.35 -3.86
N VAL A 106 0.86 15.41 -4.02
CA VAL A 106 0.38 14.51 -2.98
C VAL A 106 1.07 13.17 -3.17
N VAL A 107 1.84 12.74 -2.17
CA VAL A 107 2.65 11.53 -2.23
C VAL A 107 2.30 10.65 -1.06
N PHE A 108 2.04 9.37 -1.31
CA PHE A 108 1.74 8.41 -0.26
C PHE A 108 2.22 7.00 -0.61
N SER A 109 2.46 6.19 0.41
CA SER A 109 2.91 4.81 0.26
C SER A 109 1.77 3.89 -0.18
N TYR A 110 2.14 2.80 -0.88
CA TYR A 110 1.22 1.74 -1.27
C TYR A 110 1.84 0.35 -1.02
N MET A 111 1.00 -0.66 -0.80
CA MET A 111 1.42 -2.07 -0.84
C MET A 111 1.33 -2.62 -2.25
N GLU A 112 0.16 -2.50 -2.89
CA GLU A 112 -0.11 -2.89 -4.26
C GLU A 112 -0.34 -1.65 -5.13
N GLU A 113 0.34 -1.57 -6.27
CA GLU A 113 0.36 -0.35 -7.10
C GLU A 113 -1.03 0.02 -7.62
N ASP A 114 -1.77 -0.97 -8.13
CA ASP A 114 -3.10 -0.73 -8.68
C ASP A 114 -4.07 -0.24 -7.60
N ALA A 115 -3.94 -0.75 -6.36
CA ALA A 115 -4.70 -0.27 -5.21
C ALA A 115 -4.32 1.17 -4.84
N GLY A 116 -3.02 1.49 -4.87
CA GLY A 116 -2.56 2.87 -4.63
C GLY A 116 -3.08 3.87 -5.66
N VAL A 117 -3.10 3.48 -6.94
CA VAL A 117 -3.66 4.31 -8.02
C VAL A 117 -5.18 4.47 -7.87
N TYR A 118 -5.89 3.39 -7.51
CA TYR A 118 -7.32 3.45 -7.21
C TYR A 118 -7.60 4.39 -6.03
N ALA A 119 -6.88 4.22 -4.91
CA ALA A 119 -7.02 5.06 -3.71
C ALA A 119 -6.76 6.55 -4.01
N ALA A 120 -5.80 6.87 -4.88
CA ALA A 120 -5.56 8.24 -5.33
C ALA A 120 -6.78 8.87 -5.99
N LYS A 121 -7.45 8.16 -6.90
CA LYS A 121 -8.64 8.65 -7.60
C LYS A 121 -9.85 8.74 -6.68
N ALA A 122 -10.09 7.70 -5.88
CA ALA A 122 -11.20 7.65 -4.93
C ALA A 122 -11.07 8.74 -3.87
N SER A 123 -9.87 9.01 -3.36
CA SER A 123 -9.65 10.06 -2.35
C SER A 123 -10.02 11.45 -2.84
N VAL A 124 -9.80 11.75 -4.12
CA VAL A 124 -10.23 13.03 -4.72
C VAL A 124 -11.76 13.10 -4.81
N ALA A 125 -12.41 12.04 -5.28
CA ALA A 125 -13.88 11.99 -5.39
C ALA A 125 -14.56 12.09 -4.02
N ILE A 126 -14.01 11.41 -3.00
CA ILE A 126 -14.50 11.48 -1.62
C ILE A 126 -14.32 12.90 -1.06
N ALA A 127 -13.15 13.49 -1.22
CA ALA A 127 -12.89 14.84 -0.74
C ALA A 127 -13.87 15.84 -1.37
N GLN A 128 -14.14 15.73 -2.67
CA GLN A 128 -15.13 16.57 -3.35
C GLN A 128 -16.55 16.36 -2.79
N ALA A 129 -16.96 15.10 -2.58
CA ALA A 129 -18.28 14.81 -1.98
C ALA A 129 -18.40 15.39 -0.57
N LEU A 130 -17.34 15.32 0.23
CA LEU A 130 -17.28 15.91 1.57
C LEU A 130 -17.37 17.45 1.52
N VAL A 131 -16.73 18.10 0.56
CA VAL A 131 -16.84 19.55 0.33
C VAL A 131 -18.26 19.93 -0.02
N ASP A 132 -18.85 19.21 -0.97
CA ASP A 132 -20.23 19.45 -1.45
C ASP A 132 -21.33 19.05 -0.43
N GLY A 133 -20.96 18.35 0.64
CA GLY A 133 -21.93 17.82 1.61
C GLY A 133 -22.79 16.69 1.05
N LYS A 134 -22.30 15.97 0.04
CA LYS A 134 -23.00 14.84 -0.59
C LYS A 134 -22.64 13.51 0.11
N GLU A 135 -23.58 12.57 0.08
CA GLU A 135 -23.31 11.19 0.48
C GLU A 135 -22.36 10.51 -0.49
N TYR A 136 -21.52 9.62 0.04
CA TYR A 136 -20.54 8.87 -0.74
C TYR A 136 -20.50 7.39 -0.29
N ASP A 137 -20.53 6.48 -1.26
CA ASP A 137 -20.47 5.03 -1.00
C ASP A 137 -19.01 4.55 -0.77
N LEU A 138 -18.52 4.81 0.43
CA LEU A 138 -17.21 4.37 0.87
C LEU A 138 -17.08 2.84 0.89
N ALA A 139 -18.17 2.12 1.17
CA ALA A 139 -18.14 0.66 1.28
C ALA A 139 -17.77 0.00 -0.05
N ASN A 140 -18.26 0.55 -1.16
CA ASN A 140 -17.89 0.08 -2.48
C ASN A 140 -16.39 0.27 -2.77
N ASP A 141 -15.80 1.41 -2.44
CA ASP A 141 -14.36 1.64 -2.67
C ASP A 141 -13.50 0.71 -1.83
N ILE A 142 -13.85 0.49 -0.56
CA ILE A 142 -13.15 -0.48 0.29
C ILE A 142 -13.25 -1.89 -0.30
N TYR A 143 -14.42 -2.27 -0.81
CA TYR A 143 -14.61 -3.56 -1.48
C TYR A 143 -13.73 -3.68 -2.72
N GLN A 144 -13.72 -2.68 -3.61
CA GLN A 144 -12.88 -2.67 -4.82
C GLN A 144 -11.39 -2.77 -4.48
N LEU A 145 -10.94 -2.03 -3.47
CA LEU A 145 -9.55 -2.09 -3.00
C LEU A 145 -9.17 -3.47 -2.46
N ARG A 146 -10.10 -4.15 -1.77
CA ARG A 146 -9.90 -5.55 -1.33
C ARG A 146 -9.79 -6.51 -2.51
N VAL A 147 -10.63 -6.36 -3.52
CA VAL A 147 -10.55 -7.16 -4.76
C VAL A 147 -9.20 -6.94 -5.43
N ILE A 148 -8.81 -5.70 -5.68
CA ILE A 148 -7.52 -5.36 -6.29
C ILE A 148 -6.36 -5.96 -5.48
N ARG A 149 -6.39 -5.84 -4.15
CA ARG A 149 -5.37 -6.42 -3.27
C ARG A 149 -5.29 -7.94 -3.43
N GLU A 150 -6.41 -8.65 -3.39
CA GLU A 150 -6.43 -10.11 -3.53
C GLU A 150 -5.90 -10.57 -4.89
N ASP A 151 -6.25 -9.85 -5.97
CA ASP A 151 -5.82 -10.17 -7.33
C ASP A 151 -4.32 -9.90 -7.57
N THR A 152 -3.77 -8.91 -6.86
CA THR A 152 -2.39 -8.45 -7.11
C THR A 152 -1.37 -8.95 -6.08
N ARG A 153 -1.78 -9.34 -4.87
CA ARG A 153 -0.86 -9.81 -3.83
C ARG A 153 -0.11 -11.08 -4.23
N LEU A 154 1.05 -11.28 -3.64
CA LEU A 154 1.74 -12.56 -3.72
C LEU A 154 0.92 -13.64 -3.00
N GLY A 155 0.89 -14.85 -3.57
CA GLY A 155 0.30 -16.00 -2.89
C GLY A 155 0.95 -16.24 -1.51
N PRO A 156 0.25 -16.93 -0.58
CA PRO A 156 0.65 -17.02 0.83
C PRO A 156 2.11 -17.45 1.01
N SER A 157 2.52 -18.52 0.35
CA SER A 157 3.88 -19.07 0.49
C SER A 157 4.96 -18.08 0.01
N THR A 158 4.77 -17.50 -1.18
CA THR A 158 5.73 -16.51 -1.72
C THR A 158 5.73 -15.25 -0.88
N GLY A 159 4.55 -14.79 -0.44
CA GLY A 159 4.38 -13.62 0.42
C GLY A 159 5.15 -13.76 1.73
N CYS A 160 4.98 -14.87 2.45
CA CYS A 160 5.71 -15.14 3.69
C CYS A 160 7.24 -15.14 3.50
N ILE A 161 7.73 -15.73 2.42
CA ILE A 161 9.18 -15.73 2.13
C ILE A 161 9.68 -14.31 1.87
N VAL A 162 8.94 -13.52 1.10
CA VAL A 162 9.31 -12.14 0.76
C VAL A 162 9.24 -11.23 1.99
N GLU A 163 8.22 -11.37 2.80
CA GLU A 163 8.08 -10.61 4.06
C GLU A 163 9.22 -10.92 5.03
N GLU A 164 9.56 -12.18 5.19
CA GLU A 164 10.67 -12.58 6.05
C GLU A 164 12.02 -12.09 5.51
N ALA A 165 12.23 -12.14 4.19
CA ALA A 165 13.41 -11.55 3.56
C ALA A 165 13.49 -10.04 3.81
N ALA A 166 12.38 -9.33 3.67
CA ALA A 166 12.30 -7.89 3.95
C ALA A 166 12.60 -7.54 5.40
N LYS A 167 12.08 -8.32 6.38
CA LYS A 167 12.40 -8.17 7.82
C LYS A 167 13.89 -8.31 8.10
N ARG A 168 14.58 -9.18 7.36
CA ARG A 168 16.03 -9.39 7.46
C ARG A 168 16.85 -8.36 6.66
N GLY A 169 16.21 -7.34 6.08
CA GLY A 169 16.89 -6.33 5.26
C GLY A 169 17.34 -6.83 3.88
N ILE A 170 16.84 -8.00 3.43
CA ILE A 170 17.14 -8.52 2.10
C ILE A 170 16.22 -7.83 1.09
N PRO A 171 16.77 -7.07 0.13
CA PRO A 171 15.97 -6.42 -0.88
C PRO A 171 15.33 -7.44 -1.82
N TYR A 172 14.17 -7.12 -2.37
CA TYR A 172 13.49 -7.98 -3.32
C TYR A 172 12.91 -7.21 -4.51
N ILE A 173 12.75 -7.90 -5.63
CA ILE A 173 12.11 -7.39 -6.84
C ILE A 173 11.14 -8.46 -7.34
N ARG A 174 9.86 -8.10 -7.48
CA ARG A 174 8.89 -8.93 -8.17
C ARG A 174 9.11 -8.81 -9.67
N LEU A 175 9.40 -9.91 -10.35
CA LEU A 175 9.80 -9.93 -11.75
C LEU A 175 8.61 -10.11 -12.72
N ASN A 176 7.45 -10.55 -12.22
CA ASN A 176 6.22 -10.71 -13.02
C ASN A 176 4.98 -10.45 -12.16
N LYS A 177 3.81 -10.46 -12.79
CA LYS A 177 2.52 -10.33 -12.08
C LYS A 177 2.16 -11.54 -11.21
N GLN A 178 2.87 -12.66 -11.38
CA GLN A 178 2.67 -13.90 -10.62
C GLN A 178 3.65 -13.97 -9.42
N SER A 179 4.25 -15.13 -9.19
CA SER A 179 5.06 -15.43 -8.00
C SER A 179 6.57 -15.46 -8.25
N LEU A 180 7.05 -14.96 -9.39
CA LEU A 180 8.49 -14.91 -9.65
C LEU A 180 9.09 -13.68 -8.96
N VAL A 181 9.93 -13.93 -7.96
CA VAL A 181 10.58 -12.88 -7.16
C VAL A 181 12.08 -13.12 -7.11
N GLN A 182 12.86 -12.06 -7.23
CA GLN A 182 14.29 -12.04 -6.95
C GLN A 182 14.52 -11.49 -5.55
N LEU A 183 15.29 -12.20 -4.75
CA LEU A 183 15.78 -11.80 -3.43
C LEU A 183 17.26 -11.46 -3.54
N GLY A 184 17.68 -10.33 -2.96
CA GLY A 184 19.05 -9.85 -3.03
C GLY A 184 19.48 -9.34 -4.41
N TYR A 185 20.72 -8.90 -4.49
CA TYR A 185 21.35 -8.35 -5.70
C TYR A 185 22.68 -9.00 -6.02
N GLY A 186 23.13 -8.85 -7.27
CA GLY A 186 24.44 -9.29 -7.75
C GLY A 186 24.67 -10.79 -7.55
N VAL A 187 25.83 -11.16 -7.09
CA VAL A 187 26.25 -12.58 -6.92
C VAL A 187 25.43 -13.33 -5.85
N ASN A 188 24.85 -12.60 -4.91
CA ASN A 188 24.05 -13.17 -3.82
C ASN A 188 22.57 -13.29 -4.17
N GLN A 189 22.13 -12.83 -5.36
CA GLN A 189 20.74 -12.92 -5.76
C GLN A 189 20.25 -14.37 -5.81
N LYS A 190 19.02 -14.59 -5.35
CA LYS A 190 18.28 -15.84 -5.53
C LYS A 190 16.92 -15.53 -6.12
N ARG A 191 16.45 -16.38 -7.01
CA ARG A 191 15.10 -16.29 -7.55
C ARG A 191 14.24 -17.37 -6.94
N ILE A 192 13.00 -17.01 -6.64
CA ILE A 192 11.99 -17.94 -6.15
C ILE A 192 10.75 -17.87 -7.03
N ARG A 193 10.07 -18.99 -7.18
CA ARG A 193 8.73 -19.09 -7.77
C ARG A 193 7.91 -19.98 -6.85
N ALA A 194 6.88 -19.42 -6.22
CA ALA A 194 6.21 -20.04 -5.07
C ALA A 194 7.26 -20.43 -4.00
N THR A 195 7.46 -21.72 -3.75
CA THR A 195 8.45 -22.26 -2.80
C THR A 195 9.70 -22.80 -3.48
N ILE A 196 9.75 -22.81 -4.81
CA ILE A 196 10.91 -23.33 -5.57
C ILE A 196 11.94 -22.22 -5.69
N ALA A 197 13.18 -22.51 -5.30
CA ALA A 197 14.32 -21.61 -5.42
C ALA A 197 15.15 -21.91 -6.67
N SER A 198 15.93 -20.92 -7.14
CA SER A 198 16.87 -21.11 -8.26
C SER A 198 17.98 -22.12 -7.99
N THR A 199 18.11 -22.62 -6.76
CA THR A 199 19.03 -23.67 -6.34
C THR A 199 18.36 -25.04 -6.22
N THR A 200 17.04 -25.14 -6.37
CA THR A 200 16.30 -26.40 -6.37
C THR A 200 16.49 -27.07 -7.73
N SER A 201 16.97 -28.29 -7.74
CA SER A 201 17.14 -29.07 -8.99
C SER A 201 15.78 -29.57 -9.51
N ASN A 202 15.69 -29.82 -10.82
CA ASN A 202 14.47 -30.41 -11.42
C ASN A 202 14.21 -31.80 -10.80
N ILE A 203 15.24 -32.59 -10.55
CA ILE A 203 15.08 -33.90 -9.87
C ILE A 203 14.44 -33.75 -8.50
N ALA A 204 14.83 -32.74 -7.72
CA ALA A 204 14.22 -32.48 -6.42
C ALA A 204 12.73 -32.07 -6.54
N VAL A 205 12.39 -31.34 -7.61
CA VAL A 205 10.98 -30.98 -7.88
C VAL A 205 10.18 -32.22 -8.28
N ASP A 206 10.70 -33.05 -9.16
CA ASP A 206 10.03 -34.27 -9.63
C ASP A 206 9.78 -35.22 -8.46
N ILE A 207 10.78 -35.49 -7.61
CA ILE A 207 10.64 -36.29 -6.38
C ILE A 207 9.55 -35.69 -5.46
N ALA A 208 9.57 -34.37 -5.22
CA ALA A 208 8.61 -33.72 -4.34
C ALA A 208 7.18 -33.74 -4.89
N CYS A 209 6.99 -33.88 -6.20
CA CYS A 209 5.69 -33.99 -6.87
C CYS A 209 5.16 -35.42 -6.91
N ASP A 210 6.03 -36.43 -6.77
CA ASP A 210 5.65 -37.84 -6.76
C ASP A 210 5.62 -38.36 -5.30
N LYS A 211 4.42 -38.67 -4.82
CA LYS A 211 4.22 -39.14 -3.43
C LYS A 211 4.78 -40.54 -3.20
N GLU A 212 4.74 -41.41 -4.21
CA GLU A 212 5.23 -42.77 -4.09
C GLU A 212 6.75 -42.81 -4.08
N GLU A 213 7.39 -42.05 -5.00
CA GLU A 213 8.86 -41.90 -5.05
C GLU A 213 9.37 -41.24 -3.78
N THR A 214 8.74 -40.14 -3.33
CA THR A 214 9.09 -39.49 -2.06
C THR A 214 8.98 -40.49 -0.87
N LYS A 215 7.91 -41.28 -0.80
CA LYS A 215 7.71 -42.27 0.26
C LYS A 215 8.80 -43.32 0.25
N LEU A 216 9.14 -43.90 -0.91
CA LEU A 216 10.21 -44.89 -1.04
C LEU A 216 11.56 -44.36 -0.56
N LEU A 217 11.89 -43.13 -0.92
CA LEU A 217 13.14 -42.46 -0.50
C LEU A 217 13.17 -42.23 1.03
N LEU A 218 12.04 -41.81 1.60
CA LEU A 218 11.93 -41.59 3.05
C LEU A 218 12.01 -42.89 3.81
N GLU A 219 11.33 -43.95 3.33
CA GLU A 219 11.42 -45.30 3.92
C GLU A 219 12.85 -45.87 3.87
N ALA A 220 13.55 -45.68 2.74
CA ALA A 220 14.95 -46.10 2.62
C ALA A 220 15.89 -45.34 3.57
N ALA A 221 15.51 -44.13 3.97
CA ALA A 221 16.21 -43.32 4.96
C ALA A 221 15.72 -43.56 6.41
N GLU A 222 14.90 -44.62 6.64
CA GLU A 222 14.32 -44.99 7.93
C GLU A 222 13.45 -43.88 8.57
N ILE A 223 12.90 -42.99 7.76
CA ILE A 223 11.99 -41.93 8.20
C ILE A 223 10.56 -42.47 8.21
N PRO A 224 9.82 -42.35 9.34
CA PRO A 224 8.45 -42.81 9.42
C PRO A 224 7.54 -42.12 8.39
N VAL A 225 6.79 -42.90 7.61
CA VAL A 225 5.84 -42.39 6.60
C VAL A 225 4.45 -43.00 6.84
N PRO A 226 3.38 -42.32 6.44
CA PRO A 226 2.02 -42.88 6.48
C PRO A 226 1.91 -44.15 5.61
N ARG A 227 1.13 -45.13 6.10
CA ARG A 227 0.82 -46.36 5.36
C ARG A 227 -0.22 -46.13 4.28
#